data_b4814333af326383da7a585b01fc82ca
#
_entry.id   b4814333af326383da7a585b01fc82ca
#
_cell.length_a   1.000
_cell.length_b   1.000
_cell.length_c   1.000
_cell.angle_alpha   90.00
_cell.angle_beta   90.00
_cell.angle_gamma   90.00
#
_symmetry.space_group_name_H-M   'P 1'
#
loop_
_entity.id
_entity.type
_entity.pdbx_description
1 polymer ?
#
loop_
_entity_poly.entity_id
_entity_poly.type
_entity_poly.pdbx_seq_one_letter_code
_entity_poly.pdbx_strand_id
1 'polypeptide(L)'
;GELGSTGVIIVPAFNGQVPALPHTMETRDFLCEQFNEMGTFAAQHGTSVIFEPLNRKECFYLRQVADAASLCRDINNPGVRCMGDFWHMTWEETSDMGAFISGGEYLQHVHVASRKRRSMPGEDGDADNYINGFKGLKMIGYNNYVSFECGCQGDRNVVVPAAVKLLREQWEQA
;
A
#
# COMPACT_ATOMS: atom_id res chain seq x y z
N GLY A 1 11.68 -7.18 12.89
CA GLY A 1 12.27 -6.65 14.09
C GLY A 1 13.78 -6.60 14.07
N GLU A 2 14.48 -7.72 14.07
CA GLU A 2 15.97 -7.76 14.17
C GLU A 2 16.70 -6.98 13.07
N LEU A 3 16.16 -6.93 11.88
CA LEU A 3 16.70 -6.15 10.76
C LEU A 3 16.26 -4.67 10.76
N GLY A 4 15.53 -4.23 11.78
CA GLY A 4 14.97 -2.87 11.85
C GLY A 4 13.79 -2.62 10.92
N SER A 5 13.18 -3.67 10.35
CA SER A 5 11.98 -3.55 9.53
C SER A 5 10.78 -3.14 10.39
N THR A 6 10.07 -2.11 9.97
CA THR A 6 8.85 -1.64 10.65
C THR A 6 7.60 -2.43 10.26
N GLY A 7 7.69 -3.27 9.24
CA GLY A 7 6.57 -4.09 8.81
C GLY A 7 6.94 -5.15 7.79
N VAL A 8 6.12 -6.19 7.72
CA VAL A 8 6.17 -7.26 6.74
C VAL A 8 4.93 -7.13 5.86
N ILE A 9 5.15 -6.82 4.59
CA ILE A 9 4.07 -6.68 3.62
C ILE A 9 3.54 -8.04 3.23
N ILE A 10 2.25 -8.20 3.29
CA ILE A 10 1.55 -9.42 2.89
C ILE A 10 0.33 -9.09 2.04
N VAL A 11 0.04 -9.97 1.11
CA VAL A 11 -1.23 -9.96 0.39
C VAL A 11 -2.16 -10.95 1.05
N PRO A 12 -3.20 -10.49 1.77
CA PRO A 12 -4.11 -11.43 2.42
C PRO A 12 -4.91 -12.17 1.35
N ALA A 13 -4.61 -13.40 1.20
CA ALA A 13 -5.34 -14.40 0.47
C ALA A 13 -5.51 -14.11 -1.00
N PHE A 14 -4.25 -13.63 -1.74
CA PHE A 14 -4.74 -14.04 -2.76
C PHE A 14 -4.68 -13.51 -4.14
N ASN A 15 -3.85 -14.00 -4.72
CA ASN A 15 -3.64 -13.99 -6.12
C ASN A 15 -4.93 -14.44 -6.87
N GLY A 16 -5.35 -13.68 -7.86
CA GLY A 16 -6.61 -13.91 -8.60
C GLY A 16 -6.74 -15.23 -9.37
N GLN A 17 -5.77 -16.14 -9.21
CA GLN A 17 -5.79 -17.48 -9.79
C GLN A 17 -6.28 -18.55 -8.82
N VAL A 18 -6.46 -18.22 -7.57
CA VAL A 18 -7.01 -19.13 -6.56
C VAL A 18 -8.50 -18.94 -6.49
N PRO A 19 -9.28 -20.00 -6.19
CA PRO A 19 -10.69 -19.82 -5.92
C PRO A 19 -10.86 -18.67 -4.94
N ALA A 20 -11.57 -17.66 -5.38
CA ALA A 20 -11.81 -16.47 -4.58
C ALA A 20 -12.44 -16.87 -3.26
N LEU A 21 -11.89 -16.39 -2.16
CA LEU A 21 -12.58 -16.45 -0.89
C LEU A 21 -13.88 -15.66 -1.02
N PRO A 22 -15.02 -16.23 -0.64
CA PRO A 22 -16.27 -15.50 -0.69
C PRO A 22 -16.21 -14.31 0.27
N HIS A 23 -16.79 -13.18 -0.14
CA HIS A 23 -16.96 -12.01 0.72
C HIS A 23 -18.10 -12.25 1.71
N THR A 24 -17.88 -13.13 2.68
CA THR A 24 -18.82 -13.45 3.75
C THR A 24 -18.27 -13.02 5.10
N MET A 25 -19.14 -12.89 6.09
CA MET A 25 -18.70 -12.60 7.46
C MET A 25 -17.83 -13.73 8.01
N GLU A 26 -18.13 -14.97 7.68
CA GLU A 26 -17.30 -16.14 8.10
C GLU A 26 -15.87 -16.02 7.59
N THR A 27 -15.68 -15.63 6.32
CA THR A 27 -14.34 -15.40 5.77
C THR A 27 -13.67 -14.23 6.49
N ARG A 28 -14.40 -13.16 6.77
CA ARG A 28 -13.87 -12.00 7.47
C ARG A 28 -13.46 -12.36 8.90
N ASP A 29 -14.30 -13.04 9.64
CA ASP A 29 -14.03 -13.49 11.01
C ASP A 29 -12.81 -14.39 11.06
N PHE A 30 -12.69 -15.34 10.13
CA PHE A 30 -11.53 -16.21 10.00
C PHE A 30 -10.24 -15.40 9.76
N LEU A 31 -10.27 -14.41 8.84
CA LEU A 31 -9.12 -13.56 8.57
C LEU A 31 -8.77 -12.70 9.79
N CYS A 32 -9.77 -12.16 10.49
CA CYS A 32 -9.55 -11.38 11.71
C CYS A 32 -8.83 -12.21 12.78
N GLU A 33 -9.24 -13.45 12.99
CA GLU A 33 -8.61 -14.37 13.95
C GLU A 33 -7.15 -14.64 13.58
N GLN A 34 -6.90 -15.06 12.33
CA GLN A 34 -5.55 -15.39 11.86
C GLN A 34 -4.60 -14.19 11.92
N PHE A 35 -5.05 -13.02 11.46
CA PHE A 35 -4.20 -11.83 11.44
C PHE A 35 -4.06 -11.17 12.81
N ASN A 36 -4.98 -11.38 13.73
CA ASN A 36 -4.79 -10.99 15.11
C ASN A 36 -3.64 -11.77 15.77
N GLU A 37 -3.56 -13.07 15.53
CA GLU A 37 -2.45 -13.91 16.01
C GLU A 37 -1.11 -13.45 15.40
N MET A 38 -1.07 -13.30 14.07
CA MET A 38 0.13 -12.84 13.36
C MET A 38 0.57 -11.44 13.80
N GLY A 39 -0.37 -10.51 13.97
CA GLY A 39 -0.09 -9.15 14.43
C GLY A 39 0.45 -9.13 15.86
N THR A 40 -0.09 -9.94 16.75
CA THR A 40 0.41 -10.08 18.12
C THR A 40 1.85 -10.58 18.13
N PHE A 41 2.16 -11.58 17.32
CA PHE A 41 3.52 -12.09 17.17
C PHE A 41 4.45 -11.02 16.59
N ALA A 42 4.04 -10.33 15.52
CA ALA A 42 4.82 -9.27 14.90
C ALA A 42 5.14 -8.13 15.88
N ALA A 43 4.16 -7.69 16.66
CA ALA A 43 4.33 -6.63 17.66
C ALA A 43 5.35 -6.99 18.74
N GLN A 44 5.39 -8.26 19.18
CA GLN A 44 6.38 -8.75 20.14
C GLN A 44 7.82 -8.67 19.61
N HIS A 45 7.99 -8.62 18.29
CA HIS A 45 9.27 -8.50 17.61
C HIS A 45 9.55 -7.08 17.09
N GLY A 46 8.76 -6.09 17.51
CA GLY A 46 8.94 -4.68 17.13
C GLY A 46 8.66 -4.41 15.65
N THR A 47 7.77 -5.19 15.02
CA THR A 47 7.36 -5.04 13.64
C THR A 47 5.84 -5.16 13.50
N SER A 48 5.30 -5.08 12.30
CA SER A 48 3.87 -5.26 12.02
C SER A 48 3.64 -6.09 10.76
N VAL A 49 2.46 -6.65 10.64
CA VAL A 49 1.93 -7.21 9.40
C VAL A 49 1.23 -6.07 8.66
N ILE A 50 1.57 -5.86 7.39
CA ILE A 50 1.03 -4.78 6.57
C ILE A 50 0.25 -5.38 5.41
N PHE A 51 -1.06 -5.13 5.35
CA PHE A 51 -1.91 -5.54 4.24
C PHE A 51 -1.65 -4.68 3.01
N GLU A 52 -1.33 -5.29 1.90
CA GLU A 52 -1.25 -4.66 0.60
C GLU A 52 -2.50 -4.96 -0.22
N PRO A 53 -3.36 -3.98 -0.49
CA PRO A 53 -4.42 -4.11 -1.48
C PRO A 53 -3.84 -4.15 -2.89
N LEU A 54 -4.18 -5.16 -3.67
CA LEU A 54 -3.76 -5.30 -5.05
C LEU A 54 -4.91 -5.05 -6.02
N ASN A 55 -4.57 -4.75 -7.27
CA ASN A 55 -5.57 -4.60 -8.32
C ASN A 55 -6.33 -5.92 -8.60
N ARG A 56 -7.50 -5.79 -9.23
CA ARG A 56 -8.45 -6.88 -9.50
C ARG A 56 -7.93 -8.04 -10.34
N LYS A 57 -6.78 -7.87 -11.00
CA LYS A 57 -6.14 -8.95 -11.77
C LYS A 57 -5.27 -9.83 -10.87
N GLU A 58 -4.85 -9.31 -9.73
CA GLU A 58 -3.89 -9.95 -8.85
C GLU A 58 -4.51 -10.37 -7.51
N CYS A 59 -5.51 -9.62 -7.01
CA CYS A 59 -6.18 -9.93 -5.76
C CYS A 59 -7.70 -9.90 -5.92
N PHE A 60 -8.35 -10.84 -5.23
CA PHE A 60 -9.81 -10.91 -5.22
C PHE A 60 -10.43 -10.27 -3.98
N TYR A 61 -9.78 -10.36 -2.82
CA TYR A 61 -10.40 -9.99 -1.55
C TYR A 61 -10.13 -8.54 -1.13
N LEU A 62 -8.89 -8.09 -1.02
CA LEU A 62 -8.55 -6.70 -0.68
C LEU A 62 -8.00 -5.97 -1.91
N ARG A 63 -8.73 -4.95 -2.36
CA ARG A 63 -8.36 -4.20 -3.55
C ARG A 63 -8.21 -2.71 -3.31
N GLN A 64 -8.88 -2.17 -2.30
CA GLN A 64 -8.84 -0.76 -1.94
C GLN A 64 -8.20 -0.54 -0.58
N VAL A 65 -7.57 0.60 -0.39
CA VAL A 65 -6.97 0.99 0.90
C VAL A 65 -8.05 1.03 2.00
N ALA A 66 -9.26 1.47 1.65
CA ALA A 66 -10.40 1.49 2.58
C ALA A 66 -10.77 0.09 3.08
N ASP A 67 -10.71 -0.93 2.21
CA ASP A 67 -11.01 -2.32 2.58
C ASP A 67 -9.98 -2.85 3.58
N ALA A 68 -8.69 -2.59 3.29
CA ALA A 68 -7.60 -3.00 4.17
C ALA A 68 -7.66 -2.28 5.53
N ALA A 69 -7.92 -0.97 5.55
CA ALA A 69 -8.10 -0.22 6.79
C ALA A 69 -9.32 -0.70 7.60
N SER A 70 -10.40 -1.07 6.92
CA SER A 70 -11.57 -1.67 7.56
C SER A 70 -11.23 -3.01 8.24
N LEU A 71 -10.44 -3.85 7.58
CA LEU A 71 -9.98 -5.11 8.17
C LEU A 71 -9.05 -4.86 9.37
N CYS A 72 -8.11 -3.92 9.26
CA CYS A 72 -7.27 -3.51 10.40
C CYS A 72 -8.09 -3.07 11.61
N ARG A 73 -9.16 -2.30 11.37
CA ARG A 73 -10.07 -1.82 12.41
C ARG A 73 -10.79 -2.96 13.10
N ASP A 74 -11.29 -3.93 12.35
CA ASP A 74 -12.02 -5.06 12.91
C ASP A 74 -11.09 -5.99 13.70
N ILE A 75 -9.85 -6.19 13.23
CA ILE A 75 -8.82 -6.94 13.96
C ILE A 75 -8.42 -6.23 15.25
N ASN A 76 -8.40 -4.89 15.23
CA ASN A 76 -8.07 -4.05 16.39
C ASN A 76 -6.76 -4.45 17.11
N ASN A 77 -5.71 -4.71 16.33
CA ASN A 77 -4.41 -5.11 16.84
C ASN A 77 -3.32 -4.13 16.39
N PRO A 78 -2.48 -3.58 17.31
CA PRO A 78 -1.44 -2.63 16.95
C PRO A 78 -0.35 -3.20 16.03
N GLY A 79 -0.21 -4.51 15.95
CA GLY A 79 0.71 -5.18 15.05
C GLY A 79 0.13 -5.45 13.64
N VAL A 80 -1.07 -4.93 13.33
CA VAL A 80 -1.69 -5.07 12.01
C VAL A 80 -1.92 -3.68 11.41
N ARG A 81 -1.45 -3.49 10.19
CA ARG A 81 -1.46 -2.22 9.47
C ARG A 81 -1.83 -2.45 8.00
N CYS A 82 -1.99 -1.39 7.25
CA CYS A 82 -2.20 -1.44 5.82
C CYS A 82 -1.26 -0.50 5.08
N MET A 83 -1.27 -0.61 3.77
CA MET A 83 -0.54 0.24 2.86
C MET A 83 -1.37 0.59 1.62
N GLY A 84 -0.82 1.47 0.80
CA GLY A 84 -1.31 1.70 -0.55
C GLY A 84 -0.17 1.70 -1.54
N ASP A 85 -0.39 1.10 -2.70
CA ASP A 85 0.52 1.17 -3.84
C ASP A 85 -0.14 2.00 -4.94
N PHE A 86 0.47 3.11 -5.30
CA PHE A 86 -0.03 4.01 -6.32
C PHE A 86 -0.31 3.33 -7.67
N TRP A 87 0.44 2.28 -8.01
CA TRP A 87 0.18 1.54 -9.24
C TRP A 87 -1.10 0.70 -9.14
N HIS A 88 -1.28 -0.06 -8.05
CA HIS A 88 -2.51 -0.82 -7.83
C HIS A 88 -3.73 0.11 -7.69
N MET A 89 -3.58 1.23 -6.99
CA MET A 89 -4.62 2.25 -6.80
C MET A 89 -5.10 2.83 -8.13
N THR A 90 -4.25 2.92 -9.16
CA THR A 90 -4.64 3.39 -10.49
C THR A 90 -5.82 2.62 -11.09
N TRP A 91 -6.00 1.36 -10.70
CA TRP A 91 -7.04 0.48 -11.22
C TRP A 91 -8.28 0.37 -10.30
N GLU A 92 -8.11 0.66 -9.04
CA GLU A 92 -9.11 0.34 -8.01
C GLU A 92 -9.65 1.57 -7.29
N GLU A 93 -8.91 2.68 -7.26
CA GLU A 93 -9.31 3.87 -6.53
C GLU A 93 -9.81 4.98 -7.47
N THR A 94 -10.84 5.69 -7.03
CA THR A 94 -11.35 6.86 -7.75
C THR A 94 -10.59 8.14 -7.39
N SER A 95 -9.90 8.14 -6.27
CA SER A 95 -9.09 9.25 -5.77
C SER A 95 -7.98 8.74 -4.87
N ASP A 96 -6.73 8.99 -5.21
CA ASP A 96 -5.59 8.67 -4.36
C ASP A 96 -5.66 9.39 -3.00
N MET A 97 -6.11 10.64 -3.00
CA MET A 97 -6.28 11.42 -1.77
C MET A 97 -7.32 10.74 -0.84
N GLY A 98 -8.48 10.39 -1.39
CA GLY A 98 -9.53 9.71 -0.64
C GLY A 98 -9.09 8.35 -0.12
N ALA A 99 -8.34 7.59 -0.92
CA ALA A 99 -7.79 6.30 -0.55
C ALA A 99 -6.86 6.43 0.68
N PHE A 100 -5.87 7.31 0.64
CA PHE A 100 -4.96 7.50 1.78
C PHE A 100 -5.65 8.05 3.02
N ILE A 101 -6.61 8.98 2.87
CA ILE A 101 -7.43 9.46 4.00
C ILE A 101 -8.20 8.30 4.63
N SER A 102 -8.74 7.38 3.83
CA SER A 102 -9.46 6.21 4.36
C SER A 102 -8.55 5.23 5.10
N GLY A 103 -7.26 5.17 4.73
CA GLY A 103 -6.22 4.42 5.44
C GLY A 103 -5.97 4.94 6.85
N GLY A 104 -5.97 6.27 6.99
CA GLY A 104 -5.84 6.97 8.29
C GLY A 104 -4.66 6.48 9.11
N GLU A 105 -4.89 6.24 10.38
CA GLU A 105 -3.89 5.75 11.34
C GLU A 105 -3.36 4.33 11.08
N TYR A 106 -4.07 3.57 10.23
CA TYR A 106 -3.64 2.22 9.86
C TYR A 106 -2.61 2.21 8.74
N LEU A 107 -2.45 3.34 8.01
CA LEU A 107 -1.55 3.44 6.88
C LEU A 107 -0.09 3.53 7.34
N GLN A 108 0.69 2.48 7.10
CA GLN A 108 2.08 2.40 7.56
C GLN A 108 3.10 2.43 6.43
N HIS A 109 2.74 2.08 5.22
CA HIS A 109 3.66 2.05 4.09
C HIS A 109 3.00 2.51 2.80
N VAL A 110 3.81 3.00 1.86
CA VAL A 110 3.36 3.40 0.53
C VAL A 110 4.35 2.88 -0.50
N HIS A 111 3.85 2.20 -1.51
CA HIS A 111 4.59 1.89 -2.72
C HIS A 111 4.29 2.90 -3.82
N VAL A 112 5.29 3.17 -4.66
CA VAL A 112 5.15 4.01 -5.83
C VAL A 112 5.85 3.41 -7.05
N ALA A 113 5.15 3.45 -8.17
CA ALA A 113 5.64 3.09 -9.49
C ALA A 113 4.97 3.98 -10.54
N SER A 114 5.50 4.01 -11.77
CA SER A 114 4.83 4.67 -12.87
C SER A 114 3.44 4.06 -13.13
N ARG A 115 2.50 4.91 -13.50
CA ARG A 115 1.06 4.56 -13.51
C ARG A 115 0.66 3.53 -14.57
N LYS A 116 1.38 3.45 -15.69
CA LYS A 116 1.01 2.57 -16.81
C LYS A 116 1.84 1.30 -16.87
N ARG A 117 3.15 1.41 -16.69
CA ARG A 117 4.11 0.32 -16.98
C ARG A 117 4.71 -0.32 -15.73
N ARG A 118 4.38 0.19 -14.54
CA ARG A 118 5.02 -0.24 -13.27
C ARG A 118 6.55 -0.14 -13.36
N SER A 119 7.04 0.91 -14.01
CA SER A 119 8.45 1.27 -14.08
C SER A 119 8.77 2.41 -13.11
N MET A 120 9.95 3.04 -13.23
CA MET A 120 10.31 4.16 -12.35
C MET A 120 9.36 5.35 -12.56
N PRO A 121 8.94 6.05 -11.49
CA PRO A 121 8.19 7.29 -11.59
C PRO A 121 8.83 8.30 -12.52
N GLY A 122 8.05 8.87 -13.42
CA GLY A 122 8.49 9.77 -14.48
C GLY A 122 8.67 9.10 -15.84
N GLU A 123 8.83 7.79 -15.89
CA GLU A 123 8.98 7.08 -17.17
C GLU A 123 7.66 7.00 -17.97
N ASP A 124 6.51 7.27 -17.37
CA ASP A 124 5.21 7.39 -18.06
C ASP A 124 4.79 8.85 -18.31
N GLY A 125 5.71 9.81 -18.10
CA GLY A 125 5.48 11.23 -18.35
C GLY A 125 4.37 11.81 -17.47
N ASP A 126 3.46 12.59 -18.07
CA ASP A 126 2.38 13.29 -17.35
C ASP A 126 1.40 12.36 -16.60
N ALA A 127 1.37 11.07 -16.94
CA ALA A 127 0.57 10.10 -16.22
C ALA A 127 1.08 9.88 -14.77
N ASP A 128 2.37 10.16 -14.55
CA ASP A 128 3.03 9.98 -13.24
C ASP A 128 2.83 11.21 -12.35
N ASN A 129 1.57 11.49 -12.05
CA ASN A 129 1.17 12.55 -11.13
C ASN A 129 0.66 11.94 -9.81
N TYR A 130 1.36 12.24 -8.73
CA TYR A 130 1.09 11.72 -7.37
C TYR A 130 0.63 12.82 -6.40
N ILE A 131 0.52 14.09 -6.84
CA ILE A 131 0.20 15.26 -6.00
C ILE A 131 -1.08 15.04 -5.20
N ASN A 132 -2.11 14.50 -5.84
CA ASN A 132 -3.39 14.24 -5.15
C ASN A 132 -3.23 13.22 -4.00
N GLY A 133 -2.49 12.15 -4.23
CA GLY A 133 -2.18 11.17 -3.18
C GLY A 133 -1.32 11.77 -2.06
N PHE A 134 -0.32 12.56 -2.41
CA PHE A 134 0.53 13.24 -1.42
C PHE A 134 -0.25 14.22 -0.55
N LYS A 135 -1.27 14.91 -1.09
CA LYS A 135 -2.21 15.70 -0.29
C LYS A 135 -2.92 14.84 0.75
N GLY A 136 -3.41 13.67 0.35
CA GLY A 136 -4.03 12.71 1.28
C GLY A 136 -3.07 12.27 2.38
N LEU A 137 -1.82 11.93 2.03
CA LEU A 137 -0.79 11.55 3.01
C LEU A 137 -0.49 12.68 3.99
N LYS A 138 -0.36 13.93 3.51
CA LYS A 138 -0.17 15.10 4.38
C LYS A 138 -1.36 15.31 5.32
N MET A 139 -2.59 15.15 4.84
CA MET A 139 -3.80 15.32 5.64
C MET A 139 -3.90 14.35 6.82
N ILE A 140 -3.37 13.13 6.68
CA ILE A 140 -3.33 12.14 7.77
C ILE A 140 -2.04 12.22 8.61
N GLY A 141 -1.16 13.17 8.34
CA GLY A 141 0.12 13.31 9.04
C GLY A 141 1.10 12.18 8.76
N TYR A 142 1.05 11.58 7.58
CA TYR A 142 1.93 10.48 7.21
C TYR A 142 3.41 10.89 7.21
N ASN A 143 4.23 10.16 7.96
CA ASN A 143 5.66 10.43 8.12
C ASN A 143 6.54 9.18 7.98
N ASN A 144 6.00 8.11 7.41
CA ASN A 144 6.70 6.87 7.13
C ASN A 144 7.33 6.87 5.72
N TYR A 145 7.73 5.70 5.25
CA TYR A 145 8.44 5.56 3.99
C TYR A 145 7.51 5.48 2.78
N VAL A 146 7.96 6.08 1.68
CA VAL A 146 7.46 5.82 0.32
C VAL A 146 8.58 5.12 -0.44
N SER A 147 8.36 3.91 -0.89
CA SER A 147 9.38 3.11 -1.56
C SER A 147 8.98 2.73 -2.98
N PHE A 148 9.99 2.58 -3.82
CA PHE A 148 9.79 2.08 -5.18
C PHE A 148 9.53 0.58 -5.16
N GLU A 149 8.43 0.18 -5.81
CA GLU A 149 8.16 -1.21 -6.15
C GLU A 149 7.89 -1.32 -7.65
N CYS A 150 8.96 -1.32 -8.44
CA CYS A 150 8.84 -1.17 -9.89
C CYS A 150 10.06 -1.70 -10.66
N GLY A 151 9.85 -1.88 -11.96
CA GLY A 151 10.94 -2.06 -12.91
C GLY A 151 11.67 -0.74 -13.21
N CYS A 152 12.65 -0.81 -14.08
CA CYS A 152 13.39 0.35 -14.59
C CYS A 152 13.64 0.11 -16.08
N GLN A 153 13.21 1.05 -16.93
CA GLN A 153 13.40 0.94 -18.39
C GLN A 153 14.71 1.58 -18.84
N GLY A 154 15.12 2.66 -18.18
CA GLY A 154 16.34 3.38 -18.49
C GLY A 154 17.54 2.99 -17.64
N ASP A 155 18.65 3.73 -17.77
CA ASP A 155 19.82 3.59 -16.89
C ASP A 155 19.45 3.98 -15.45
N ARG A 156 19.59 3.06 -14.54
CA ARG A 156 19.27 3.26 -13.11
C ARG A 156 20.01 4.44 -12.49
N ASN A 157 21.24 4.71 -12.91
CA ASN A 157 22.02 5.83 -12.40
C ASN A 157 21.43 7.20 -12.82
N VAL A 158 20.59 7.22 -13.85
CA VAL A 158 19.91 8.41 -14.35
C VAL A 158 18.45 8.45 -13.86
N VAL A 159 17.70 7.37 -14.06
CA VAL A 159 16.25 7.40 -13.84
C VAL A 159 15.88 7.35 -12.36
N VAL A 160 16.66 6.69 -11.51
CA VAL A 160 16.35 6.63 -10.06
C VAL A 160 16.49 8.01 -9.41
N PRO A 161 17.60 8.75 -9.59
CA PRO A 161 17.69 10.13 -9.08
C PRO A 161 16.63 11.05 -9.64
N ALA A 162 16.27 10.92 -10.93
CA ALA A 162 15.21 11.71 -11.55
C ALA A 162 13.84 11.41 -10.93
N ALA A 163 13.52 10.14 -10.68
CA ALA A 163 12.29 9.74 -10.00
C ALA A 163 12.21 10.29 -8.56
N VAL A 164 13.30 10.22 -7.81
CA VAL A 164 13.36 10.81 -6.45
C VAL A 164 13.12 12.32 -6.50
N LYS A 165 13.73 13.02 -7.46
CA LYS A 165 13.52 14.46 -7.64
C LYS A 165 12.07 14.77 -7.97
N LEU A 166 11.46 14.06 -8.92
CA LEU A 166 10.06 14.21 -9.30
C LEU A 166 9.12 14.06 -8.09
N LEU A 167 9.31 13.00 -7.31
CA LEU A 167 8.46 12.74 -6.15
C LEU A 167 8.61 13.83 -5.07
N ARG A 168 9.82 14.35 -4.84
CA ARG A 168 10.03 15.47 -3.91
C ARG A 168 9.36 16.75 -4.38
N GLU A 169 9.52 17.10 -5.66
CA GLU A 169 8.87 18.27 -6.24
C GLU A 169 7.34 18.17 -6.16
N GLN A 170 6.77 16.99 -6.43
CA GLN A 170 5.33 16.78 -6.31
C GLN A 170 4.86 16.75 -4.84
N TRP A 171 5.67 16.26 -3.91
CA TRP A 171 5.40 16.37 -2.49
C TRP A 171 5.34 17.82 -2.02
N GLU A 172 6.27 18.67 -2.47
CA GLU A 172 6.26 20.10 -2.13
C GLU A 172 5.03 20.84 -2.69
N GLN A 173 4.54 20.44 -3.86
CA GLN A 173 3.33 20.99 -4.47
C GLN A 173 2.01 20.51 -3.83
N ALA A 174 2.05 19.48 -3.07
CA ALA A 174 0.88 18.88 -2.39
C ALA A 174 0.52 19.66 -1.07
#